data_3d4d592ad59350af1b16f10d3d2aa53d
#
_entry.id   3d4d592ad59350af1b16f10d3d2aa53d
#
_cell.length_a   1.000
_cell.length_b   1.000
_cell.length_c   1.000
_cell.angle_alpha   90.00
_cell.angle_beta   90.00
_cell.angle_gamma   90.00
#
_symmetry.space_group_name_H-M   'P 1'
#
loop_
_entity.id
_entity.type
_entity.pdbx_description
1 polymer ?
#
loop_
_entity_poly.entity_id
_entity_poly.type
_entity_poly.pdbx_seq_one_letter_code
_entity_poly.pdbx_strand_id
1 'polypeptide(L)'
;MSVLFSAELWAQGESRIFLLHSDRLFHDTEIDAQAQILVGNVQFRHDDVFMYCDSALFYEASNSLDAFGNVRMVQGDTLSLTGDILYYDGLDKLARVRNNVVLVHGQMTLYTDSLDYDRLYNVGYFFEGGHLITQDNDMTSDWGEYRPQTKVAVFNYNVHLVSPAPPQQVRTTLLTDTLYYNTVTSVANARGPSTIDDGGCHIYTEMGYVNSKNNNLTLLNRSEMSNNGKKLIGDSIVWNSVDSIGEAFGNVFYSDMLNNNAMTGNYCYYNDRMGYTLGTDSACILDYSQGADTMYMHGDSIKMFTYNIKTDSAYRTMHAYNHVRMYRRDMQGVCDSLVYLTNDSMMIMYKDPIVWTGSQQLLGEEIQAFMNDSTIDSIYVLRQTLSCERLDSLHYNQVAGQEMHSYMENGELKMTHVIGNVIVNYFPLDDDSLMVAMNHIESTEMKMFMGENRRMRKIWMPAATGTFYPIPMIPGNVRFLENFQWFDYVRPQNPQDIFKWRGKSKGTELKKSIQRTVPLQKLDKIGKKHGNVQNQGAEKI
;
A
#
# COMPACT_ATOMS: atom_id res chain seq x y z
N MET A 1 10.42 75.39 -8.96
CA MET A 1 9.02 75.02 -8.75
C MET A 1 9.00 73.80 -7.82
N SER A 2 8.92 74.07 -6.51
CA SER A 2 9.02 73.04 -5.44
C SER A 2 7.61 72.64 -5.07
N VAL A 3 7.27 71.33 -5.30
CA VAL A 3 6.00 70.78 -4.93
C VAL A 3 6.14 70.18 -3.52
N LEU A 4 5.57 70.84 -2.54
CA LEU A 4 5.40 70.38 -1.18
C LEU A 4 4.29 69.30 -1.18
N PHE A 5 4.66 68.03 -0.99
CA PHE A 5 3.73 66.99 -0.61
C PHE A 5 3.43 67.12 0.89
N SER A 6 2.27 67.61 1.22
CA SER A 6 1.71 67.52 2.56
C SER A 6 1.26 66.07 2.77
N ALA A 7 2.03 65.31 3.54
CA ALA A 7 1.56 64.03 4.09
C ALA A 7 0.53 64.35 5.21
N GLU A 8 -0.75 64.17 4.92
CA GLU A 8 -1.78 64.12 5.97
C GLU A 8 -1.52 62.84 6.80
N LEU A 9 -0.87 63.02 7.96
CA LEU A 9 -0.93 62.03 9.04
C LEU A 9 -2.39 61.94 9.52
N TRP A 10 -3.11 60.92 9.09
CA TRP A 10 -4.34 60.53 9.74
C TRP A 10 -3.94 59.99 11.11
N ALA A 11 -4.07 60.81 12.17
CA ALA A 11 -4.10 60.34 13.54
C ALA A 11 -5.31 59.43 13.65
N GLN A 12 -5.09 58.09 13.71
CA GLN A 12 -6.11 57.15 14.17
C GLN A 12 -6.42 57.57 15.59
N GLY A 13 -7.55 58.21 15.79
CA GLY A 13 -8.04 58.53 17.13
C GLY A 13 -8.18 57.21 17.88
N GLU A 14 -7.65 57.15 19.12
CA GLU A 14 -7.78 56.01 20.00
C GLU A 14 -9.28 55.64 20.09
N SER A 15 -9.60 54.42 19.67
CA SER A 15 -10.98 53.90 19.80
C SER A 15 -11.33 53.78 21.28
N ARG A 16 -12.46 54.33 21.71
CA ARG A 16 -12.87 54.29 23.11
C ARG A 16 -14.04 53.34 23.33
N ILE A 17 -14.08 52.82 24.57
CA ILE A 17 -15.24 52.07 25.08
C ILE A 17 -16.31 53.04 25.44
N PHE A 18 -17.53 52.81 24.93
CA PHE A 18 -18.70 53.64 25.22
C PHE A 18 -19.68 52.84 26.10
N LEU A 19 -20.05 53.41 27.27
CA LEU A 19 -21.14 52.91 28.06
C LEU A 19 -22.47 53.28 27.33
N LEU A 20 -23.29 52.27 27.01
CA LEU A 20 -24.59 52.46 26.37
C LEU A 20 -25.74 52.46 27.39
N HIS A 21 -25.68 51.57 28.39
CA HIS A 21 -26.71 51.43 29.40
C HIS A 21 -26.15 50.86 30.71
N SER A 22 -26.74 51.25 31.82
CA SER A 22 -26.72 50.59 33.13
C SER A 22 -27.90 51.05 33.97
N ASP A 23 -28.46 50.19 34.82
CA ASP A 23 -29.58 50.57 35.72
C ASP A 23 -29.08 51.52 36.82
N ARG A 24 -27.87 51.35 37.30
CA ARG A 24 -27.21 52.16 38.30
C ARG A 24 -25.73 52.40 37.99
N LEU A 25 -25.27 53.61 38.20
CA LEU A 25 -23.87 54.00 38.11
C LEU A 25 -23.54 54.80 39.38
N PHE A 26 -22.45 54.42 40.04
CA PHE A 26 -21.93 55.14 41.21
C PHE A 26 -20.42 54.95 41.30
N HIS A 27 -19.78 55.73 42.16
CA HIS A 27 -18.35 55.63 42.49
C HIS A 27 -18.22 55.39 43.96
N ASP A 28 -17.41 54.40 44.34
CA ASP A 28 -17.15 54.04 45.73
C ASP A 28 -15.65 53.71 45.91
N THR A 29 -14.95 54.59 46.59
CA THR A 29 -13.51 54.49 46.83
C THR A 29 -13.10 53.34 47.77
N GLU A 30 -14.06 52.77 48.51
CA GLU A 30 -13.81 51.58 49.34
C GLU A 30 -13.81 50.30 48.51
N ILE A 31 -14.50 50.29 47.35
CA ILE A 31 -14.51 49.18 46.43
C ILE A 31 -13.38 49.33 45.43
N ASP A 32 -13.30 50.46 44.72
CA ASP A 32 -12.21 50.78 43.82
C ASP A 32 -12.12 52.29 43.55
N ALA A 33 -10.97 52.87 43.89
CA ALA A 33 -10.77 54.33 43.78
C ALA A 33 -10.66 54.87 42.33
N GLN A 34 -10.52 53.99 41.33
CA GLN A 34 -10.30 54.39 39.94
C GLN A 34 -11.50 53.98 39.03
N ALA A 35 -12.36 53.10 39.48
CA ALA A 35 -13.46 52.56 38.68
C ALA A 35 -14.77 53.30 38.89
N GLN A 36 -15.55 53.40 37.82
CA GLN A 36 -16.99 53.60 37.86
C GLN A 36 -17.67 52.26 38.04
N ILE A 37 -18.54 52.13 39.08
CA ILE A 37 -19.26 50.90 39.41
C ILE A 37 -20.60 50.91 38.71
N LEU A 38 -20.85 49.92 37.87
CA LEU A 38 -22.07 49.77 37.06
C LEU A 38 -22.82 48.51 37.50
N VAL A 39 -24.13 48.63 37.70
CA VAL A 39 -24.95 47.50 38.15
C VAL A 39 -26.29 47.47 37.42
N GLY A 40 -26.65 46.33 36.91
CA GLY A 40 -27.92 46.00 36.25
C GLY A 40 -27.92 46.32 34.76
N ASN A 41 -28.15 45.31 33.93
CA ASN A 41 -28.27 45.41 32.46
C ASN A 41 -27.18 46.25 31.78
N VAL A 42 -25.94 46.05 32.19
CA VAL A 42 -24.80 46.85 31.73
C VAL A 42 -24.48 46.53 30.28
N GLN A 43 -24.35 47.59 29.46
CA GLN A 43 -24.07 47.45 28.02
C GLN A 43 -22.96 48.42 27.62
N PHE A 44 -21.96 47.87 26.93
CA PHE A 44 -20.85 48.65 26.34
C PHE A 44 -20.74 48.41 24.85
N ARG A 45 -20.14 49.35 24.15
CA ARG A 45 -19.72 49.23 22.75
C ARG A 45 -18.30 49.69 22.61
N HIS A 46 -17.51 48.91 21.87
CA HIS A 46 -16.19 49.27 21.41
C HIS A 46 -16.03 48.88 19.94
N ASP A 47 -15.96 49.88 19.06
CA ASP A 47 -16.00 49.70 17.59
C ASP A 47 -17.27 48.95 17.13
N ASP A 48 -17.07 47.75 16.57
CA ASP A 48 -18.07 46.81 16.07
C ASP A 48 -18.51 45.76 17.11
N VAL A 49 -17.97 45.84 18.34
CA VAL A 49 -18.27 44.86 19.40
C VAL A 49 -19.20 45.44 20.43
N PHE A 50 -20.20 44.66 20.80
CA PHE A 50 -21.12 44.92 21.90
C PHE A 50 -20.84 43.96 23.06
N MET A 51 -20.82 44.49 24.29
CA MET A 51 -20.55 43.70 25.52
C MET A 51 -21.71 43.93 26.50
N TYR A 52 -22.17 42.87 27.13
CA TYR A 52 -23.29 42.81 28.06
C TYR A 52 -22.85 42.10 29.32
N CYS A 53 -23.32 42.56 30.51
CA CYS A 53 -23.05 41.88 31.79
C CYS A 53 -24.04 42.35 32.85
N ASP A 54 -24.01 41.68 34.02
CA ASP A 54 -24.86 42.09 35.16
C ASP A 54 -24.25 43.25 35.92
N SER A 55 -22.92 43.30 36.07
CA SER A 55 -22.22 44.39 36.71
C SER A 55 -20.82 44.58 36.11
N ALA A 56 -20.25 45.78 36.25
CA ALA A 56 -18.91 46.06 35.77
C ALA A 56 -18.20 47.14 36.59
N LEU A 57 -16.87 47.03 36.60
CA LEU A 57 -15.95 48.11 36.96
C LEU A 57 -15.44 48.73 35.67
N PHE A 58 -15.73 50.00 35.44
CA PHE A 58 -15.28 50.71 34.23
C PHE A 58 -14.18 51.72 34.54
N TYR A 59 -13.01 51.56 33.93
CA TYR A 59 -11.85 52.40 34.11
C TYR A 59 -11.67 53.32 32.88
N GLU A 60 -12.30 54.48 32.95
CA GLU A 60 -12.33 55.43 31.81
C GLU A 60 -10.91 55.90 31.42
N ALA A 61 -10.02 56.08 32.42
CA ALA A 61 -8.65 56.58 32.20
C ALA A 61 -7.77 55.58 31.43
N SER A 62 -7.88 54.29 31.69
CA SER A 62 -7.18 53.19 31.02
C SER A 62 -7.96 52.61 29.86
N ASN A 63 -9.16 53.10 29.57
CA ASN A 63 -10.04 52.57 28.54
C ASN A 63 -10.26 51.07 28.68
N SER A 64 -10.53 50.58 29.90
CA SER A 64 -10.67 49.17 30.23
C SER A 64 -11.89 48.91 31.11
N LEU A 65 -12.35 47.66 31.18
CA LEU A 65 -13.46 47.27 32.05
C LEU A 65 -13.27 45.83 32.56
N ASP A 66 -13.78 45.58 33.77
CA ASP A 66 -13.94 44.27 34.36
C ASP A 66 -15.46 44.03 34.50
N ALA A 67 -15.98 43.02 33.79
CA ALA A 67 -17.37 42.68 33.74
C ALA A 67 -17.65 41.34 34.45
N PHE A 68 -18.78 41.29 35.18
CA PHE A 68 -19.11 40.15 36.03
C PHE A 68 -20.59 39.77 35.82
N GLY A 69 -20.84 38.48 35.77
CA GLY A 69 -22.15 37.85 35.67
C GLY A 69 -22.75 37.93 34.25
N ASN A 70 -23.16 36.79 33.73
CA ASN A 70 -23.80 36.66 32.41
C ASN A 70 -23.11 37.48 31.32
N VAL A 71 -21.78 37.45 31.33
CA VAL A 71 -21.00 38.21 30.35
C VAL A 71 -21.22 37.66 28.95
N ARG A 72 -21.48 38.58 28.01
CA ARG A 72 -21.65 38.26 26.59
C ARG A 72 -21.00 39.34 25.73
N MET A 73 -20.10 38.94 24.88
CA MET A 73 -19.48 39.79 23.86
C MET A 73 -19.92 39.32 22.47
N VAL A 74 -20.33 40.24 21.60
CA VAL A 74 -20.82 39.95 20.25
C VAL A 74 -20.04 40.79 19.25
N GLN A 75 -19.52 40.15 18.20
CA GLN A 75 -18.86 40.83 17.08
C GLN A 75 -19.52 40.43 15.76
N GLY A 76 -20.12 41.40 15.09
CA GLY A 76 -20.94 41.16 13.91
C GLY A 76 -22.13 40.23 14.21
N ASP A 77 -22.62 39.54 13.16
CA ASP A 77 -23.81 38.69 13.28
C ASP A 77 -23.48 37.21 13.60
N THR A 78 -22.20 36.82 13.59
CA THR A 78 -21.82 35.40 13.61
C THR A 78 -20.93 34.98 14.76
N LEU A 79 -20.26 35.90 15.45
CA LEU A 79 -19.36 35.57 16.56
C LEU A 79 -19.96 36.05 17.89
N SER A 80 -20.13 35.11 18.82
CA SER A 80 -20.57 35.37 20.20
C SER A 80 -19.64 34.68 21.18
N LEU A 81 -19.20 35.40 22.20
CA LEU A 81 -18.35 34.90 23.28
C LEU A 81 -19.07 35.17 24.61
N THR A 82 -19.28 34.14 25.42
CA THR A 82 -19.93 34.22 26.73
C THR A 82 -19.05 33.65 27.82
N GLY A 83 -19.28 34.06 29.08
CA GLY A 83 -18.59 33.56 30.26
C GLY A 83 -19.07 34.24 31.52
N ASP A 84 -18.47 33.95 32.67
CA ASP A 84 -18.86 34.54 33.95
C ASP A 84 -18.13 35.86 34.23
N ILE A 85 -16.87 35.98 33.76
CA ILE A 85 -16.00 37.13 34.01
C ILE A 85 -15.34 37.54 32.70
N LEU A 86 -15.24 38.84 32.44
CA LEU A 86 -14.51 39.42 31.33
C LEU A 86 -13.60 40.55 31.83
N TYR A 87 -12.32 40.45 31.57
CA TYR A 87 -11.35 41.53 31.68
C TYR A 87 -11.06 42.02 30.25
N TYR A 88 -11.47 43.26 29.96
CA TYR A 88 -11.34 43.82 28.62
C TYR A 88 -10.45 45.05 28.62
N ASP A 89 -9.38 44.98 27.84
CA ASP A 89 -8.48 46.10 27.56
C ASP A 89 -8.87 46.72 26.21
N GLY A 90 -9.35 47.96 26.23
CA GLY A 90 -9.75 48.65 24.99
C GLY A 90 -8.60 49.23 24.20
N LEU A 91 -7.41 49.46 24.80
CA LEU A 91 -6.25 49.95 24.09
C LEU A 91 -5.62 48.83 23.27
N ASP A 92 -5.43 47.67 23.92
CA ASP A 92 -4.85 46.47 23.28
C ASP A 92 -5.94 45.65 22.54
N LYS A 93 -7.23 46.00 22.72
CA LYS A 93 -8.38 45.25 22.17
C LYS A 93 -8.41 43.79 22.58
N LEU A 94 -7.95 43.48 23.77
CA LEU A 94 -7.80 42.12 24.32
C LEU A 94 -8.93 41.82 25.30
N ALA A 95 -9.68 40.75 25.04
CA ALA A 95 -10.75 40.25 25.92
C ALA A 95 -10.26 38.96 26.60
N ARG A 96 -10.18 38.94 27.94
CA ARG A 96 -9.85 37.74 28.74
C ARG A 96 -11.13 37.28 29.44
N VAL A 97 -11.71 36.17 28.93
CA VAL A 97 -12.97 35.61 29.47
C VAL A 97 -12.61 34.39 30.31
N ARG A 98 -13.28 34.28 31.48
CA ARG A 98 -13.02 33.24 32.46
C ARG A 98 -14.31 32.60 32.94
N ASN A 99 -14.22 31.33 33.26
CA ASN A 99 -15.25 30.44 33.79
C ASN A 99 -16.47 30.27 32.84
N ASN A 100 -16.79 29.01 32.57
CA ASN A 100 -17.93 28.64 31.71
C ASN A 100 -17.89 29.34 30.33
N VAL A 101 -16.71 29.44 29.73
CA VAL A 101 -16.53 30.19 28.48
C VAL A 101 -17.09 29.39 27.31
N VAL A 102 -17.91 30.06 26.50
CA VAL A 102 -18.45 29.50 25.25
C VAL A 102 -18.25 30.50 24.12
N LEU A 103 -17.48 30.07 23.10
CA LEU A 103 -17.31 30.80 21.86
C LEU A 103 -18.10 30.11 20.74
N VAL A 104 -19.05 30.84 20.15
CA VAL A 104 -19.83 30.37 19.00
C VAL A 104 -19.46 31.16 17.78
N HIS A 105 -19.17 30.48 16.67
CA HIS A 105 -18.92 31.11 15.37
C HIS A 105 -19.50 30.26 14.24
N GLY A 106 -20.65 30.68 13.69
CA GLY A 106 -21.37 29.89 12.68
C GLY A 106 -21.90 28.57 13.26
N GLN A 107 -21.42 27.44 12.74
CA GLN A 107 -21.81 26.09 13.21
C GLN A 107 -20.78 25.47 14.17
N MET A 108 -19.80 26.25 14.62
CA MET A 108 -18.79 25.81 15.56
C MET A 108 -19.06 26.38 16.94
N THR A 109 -18.89 25.53 17.95
CA THR A 109 -18.95 25.93 19.37
C THR A 109 -17.71 25.42 20.09
N LEU A 110 -17.00 26.32 20.77
CA LEU A 110 -15.85 26.00 21.63
C LEU A 110 -16.22 26.23 23.08
N TYR A 111 -16.06 25.27 23.92
CA TYR A 111 -16.20 25.31 25.38
C TYR A 111 -14.82 25.26 26.02
N THR A 112 -14.58 26.12 27.02
CA THR A 112 -13.32 26.16 27.81
C THR A 112 -13.56 26.90 29.12
N ASP A 113 -12.65 26.84 30.07
CA ASP A 113 -12.70 27.64 31.29
C ASP A 113 -11.95 28.97 31.17
N SER A 114 -11.03 29.10 30.22
CA SER A 114 -10.31 30.35 30.00
C SER A 114 -10.02 30.57 28.50
N LEU A 115 -10.38 31.77 28.03
CA LEU A 115 -10.16 32.18 26.65
C LEU A 115 -9.70 33.64 26.61
N ASP A 116 -8.59 33.87 25.94
CA ASP A 116 -8.09 35.21 25.61
C ASP A 116 -8.36 35.47 24.12
N TYR A 117 -9.21 36.47 23.84
CA TYR A 117 -9.56 36.85 22.48
C TYR A 117 -8.90 38.18 22.08
N ASP A 118 -7.87 38.08 21.25
CA ASP A 118 -7.18 39.22 20.67
C ASP A 118 -7.96 39.70 19.43
N ARG A 119 -8.65 40.84 19.57
CA ARG A 119 -9.41 41.43 18.47
C ARG A 119 -8.55 42.10 17.42
N LEU A 120 -7.31 42.50 17.76
CA LEU A 120 -6.42 43.15 16.82
C LEU A 120 -5.94 42.13 15.77
N TYR A 121 -5.61 40.90 16.20
CA TYR A 121 -5.19 39.80 15.34
C TYR A 121 -6.32 38.83 14.99
N ASN A 122 -7.52 39.00 15.59
CA ASN A 122 -8.66 38.12 15.45
C ASN A 122 -8.31 36.66 15.76
N VAL A 123 -7.76 36.40 16.93
CA VAL A 123 -7.38 35.06 17.41
C VAL A 123 -7.87 34.86 18.83
N GLY A 124 -8.57 33.76 19.06
CA GLY A 124 -8.93 33.29 20.40
C GLY A 124 -7.98 32.18 20.85
N TYR A 125 -7.41 32.32 22.05
CA TYR A 125 -6.49 31.33 22.66
C TYR A 125 -7.17 30.73 23.88
N PHE A 126 -7.16 29.37 24.00
CA PHE A 126 -7.56 28.66 25.19
C PHE A 126 -6.39 27.82 25.72
N PHE A 127 -6.26 27.66 27.04
CA PHE A 127 -5.08 27.04 27.66
C PHE A 127 -5.36 26.23 28.95
N GLU A 128 -6.61 26.01 29.29
CA GLU A 128 -7.05 25.16 30.42
C GLU A 128 -7.99 24.05 29.93
N GLY A 129 -7.65 23.47 28.77
CA GLY A 129 -8.50 22.53 28.05
C GLY A 129 -9.54 23.24 27.17
N GLY A 130 -9.80 22.66 26.00
CA GLY A 130 -10.81 23.14 25.07
C GLY A 130 -11.58 21.98 24.45
N HIS A 131 -12.87 22.18 24.28
CA HIS A 131 -13.78 21.23 23.63
C HIS A 131 -14.51 21.93 22.50
N LEU A 132 -14.11 21.64 21.25
CA LEU A 132 -14.69 22.24 20.05
C LEU A 132 -15.60 21.23 19.36
N ILE A 133 -16.84 21.63 19.15
CA ILE A 133 -17.88 20.84 18.48
C ILE A 133 -18.26 21.52 17.16
N THR A 134 -18.33 20.75 16.10
CA THR A 134 -18.90 21.12 14.80
C THR A 134 -20.04 20.16 14.46
N GLN A 135 -20.71 20.38 13.32
CA GLN A 135 -21.73 19.44 12.85
C GLN A 135 -21.18 18.02 12.64
N ASP A 136 -19.92 17.90 12.22
CA ASP A 136 -19.31 16.64 11.78
C ASP A 136 -18.36 16.03 12.83
N ASN A 137 -17.76 16.85 13.71
CA ASN A 137 -16.65 16.43 14.55
C ASN A 137 -16.76 16.98 15.97
N ASP A 138 -16.20 16.22 16.90
CA ASP A 138 -15.99 16.57 18.30
C ASP A 138 -14.49 16.47 18.60
N MET A 139 -13.91 17.55 19.15
CA MET A 139 -12.46 17.67 19.33
C MET A 139 -12.11 18.23 20.70
N THR A 140 -11.15 17.61 21.36
CA THR A 140 -10.61 18.09 22.64
C THR A 140 -9.10 18.25 22.58
N SER A 141 -8.55 19.18 23.37
CA SER A 141 -7.09 19.35 23.58
C SER A 141 -6.82 20.15 24.84
N ASP A 142 -5.58 20.15 25.31
CA ASP A 142 -5.18 20.92 26.49
C ASP A 142 -5.00 22.40 26.16
N TRP A 143 -4.54 22.72 24.94
CA TRP A 143 -4.29 24.08 24.48
C TRP A 143 -4.68 24.23 23.01
N GLY A 144 -5.08 25.44 22.64
CA GLY A 144 -5.32 25.74 21.23
C GLY A 144 -5.65 27.17 20.94
N GLU A 145 -5.81 27.45 19.64
CA GLU A 145 -6.23 28.74 19.12
C GLU A 145 -7.30 28.59 18.04
N TYR A 146 -8.15 29.57 17.92
CA TYR A 146 -9.12 29.66 16.83
C TYR A 146 -9.02 31.00 16.12
N ARG A 147 -8.96 30.95 14.80
CA ARG A 147 -8.88 32.11 13.90
C ARG A 147 -10.16 32.28 13.09
N PRO A 148 -11.11 33.14 13.51
CA PRO A 148 -12.39 33.32 12.84
C PRO A 148 -12.30 33.71 11.37
N GLN A 149 -11.29 34.49 10.96
CA GLN A 149 -11.12 34.93 9.57
C GLN A 149 -10.79 33.78 8.63
N THR A 150 -9.89 32.88 9.02
CA THR A 150 -9.45 31.73 8.23
C THR A 150 -10.27 30.49 8.46
N LYS A 151 -11.11 30.49 9.50
CA LYS A 151 -11.90 29.34 9.96
C LYS A 151 -11.03 28.15 10.38
N VAL A 152 -9.81 28.40 10.83
CA VAL A 152 -8.85 27.38 11.26
C VAL A 152 -8.75 27.37 12.79
N ALA A 153 -8.95 26.20 13.38
CA ALA A 153 -8.59 25.90 14.76
C ALA A 153 -7.28 25.11 14.80
N VAL A 154 -6.41 25.43 15.75
CA VAL A 154 -5.19 24.69 16.03
C VAL A 154 -5.31 24.15 17.45
N PHE A 155 -5.05 22.87 17.59
CA PHE A 155 -5.09 22.15 18.85
C PHE A 155 -3.69 21.59 19.15
N ASN A 156 -3.28 21.65 20.38
CA ASN A 156 -1.99 21.14 20.83
C ASN A 156 -2.14 20.38 22.14
N TYR A 157 -1.34 19.35 22.29
CA TYR A 157 -1.26 18.47 23.43
C TYR A 157 -2.54 17.66 23.69
N ASN A 158 -2.40 16.34 23.74
CA ASN A 158 -3.49 15.40 23.99
C ASN A 158 -4.71 15.61 23.08
N VAL A 159 -4.45 15.91 21.80
CA VAL A 159 -5.53 16.17 20.85
C VAL A 159 -6.30 14.89 20.53
N HIS A 160 -7.60 14.92 20.74
CA HIS A 160 -8.51 13.83 20.42
C HIS A 160 -9.65 14.35 19.52
N LEU A 161 -9.79 13.76 18.34
CA LEU A 161 -10.89 14.04 17.42
C LEU A 161 -11.72 12.78 17.22
N VAL A 162 -13.03 12.89 17.31
CA VAL A 162 -13.99 11.83 16.94
C VAL A 162 -14.93 12.31 15.83
N SER A 163 -15.21 11.42 14.88
CA SER A 163 -16.07 11.67 13.73
C SER A 163 -16.97 10.45 13.44
N PRO A 164 -18.26 10.64 13.14
CA PRO A 164 -19.02 11.87 13.35
C PRO A 164 -19.11 12.23 14.84
N ALA A 165 -19.45 13.49 15.12
CA ALA A 165 -19.65 13.96 16.51
C ALA A 165 -20.80 13.19 17.21
N PRO A 166 -20.68 12.86 18.51
CA PRO A 166 -21.78 12.29 19.29
C PRO A 166 -23.05 13.18 19.23
N PRO A 167 -24.27 12.60 19.30
CA PRO A 167 -24.62 11.23 19.66
C PRO A 167 -24.62 10.21 18.52
N GLN A 168 -24.12 10.56 17.35
CA GLN A 168 -23.99 9.61 16.25
C GLN A 168 -22.96 8.51 16.60
N GLN A 169 -23.07 7.36 15.96
CA GLN A 169 -22.10 6.30 16.18
C GLN A 169 -20.71 6.75 15.67
N VAL A 170 -19.75 6.89 16.57
CA VAL A 170 -18.36 7.22 16.25
C VAL A 170 -17.82 6.18 15.29
N ARG A 171 -17.20 6.64 14.22
CA ARG A 171 -16.66 5.81 13.17
C ARG A 171 -15.14 5.92 13.11
N THR A 172 -14.64 7.14 13.22
CA THR A 172 -13.22 7.45 13.13
C THR A 172 -12.78 8.17 14.40
N THR A 173 -11.66 7.78 14.97
CA THR A 173 -10.99 8.48 16.06
C THR A 173 -9.57 8.83 15.66
N LEU A 174 -9.12 10.04 15.98
CA LEU A 174 -7.77 10.52 15.73
C LEU A 174 -7.16 11.01 17.06
N LEU A 175 -5.99 10.50 17.40
CA LEU A 175 -5.13 10.97 18.50
C LEU A 175 -3.85 11.55 17.90
N THR A 176 -3.46 12.75 18.32
CA THR A 176 -2.25 13.43 17.83
C THR A 176 -1.75 14.47 18.83
N ASP A 177 -0.51 14.94 18.65
CA ASP A 177 0.02 16.05 19.47
C ASP A 177 -0.45 17.40 18.96
N THR A 178 -0.52 17.59 17.66
CA THR A 178 -0.91 18.85 17.03
C THR A 178 -1.88 18.61 15.88
N LEU A 179 -2.99 19.36 15.88
CA LEU A 179 -4.02 19.27 14.84
C LEU A 179 -4.38 20.65 14.32
N TYR A 180 -4.29 20.85 13.01
CA TYR A 180 -4.89 22.01 12.32
C TYR A 180 -6.20 21.57 11.72
N TYR A 181 -7.29 22.19 12.14
CA TYR A 181 -8.63 21.83 11.68
C TYR A 181 -9.33 23.00 11.01
N ASN A 182 -9.80 22.81 9.79
CA ASN A 182 -10.62 23.80 9.10
C ASN A 182 -12.11 23.50 9.33
N THR A 183 -12.81 24.38 10.05
CA THR A 183 -14.20 24.20 10.49
C THR A 183 -15.23 24.24 9.35
N VAL A 184 -14.87 24.69 8.15
CA VAL A 184 -15.74 24.75 6.97
C VAL A 184 -15.53 23.55 6.06
N THR A 185 -14.27 23.23 5.76
CA THR A 185 -13.93 22.12 4.84
C THR A 185 -13.90 20.77 5.55
N SER A 186 -13.89 20.76 6.90
CA SER A 186 -13.74 19.59 7.75
C SER A 186 -12.46 18.77 7.47
N VAL A 187 -11.40 19.48 7.04
CA VAL A 187 -10.07 18.89 6.84
C VAL A 187 -9.26 19.06 8.11
N ALA A 188 -8.81 17.94 8.64
CA ALA A 188 -7.88 17.82 9.76
C ALA A 188 -6.48 17.54 9.22
N ASN A 189 -5.48 18.30 9.65
CA ASN A 189 -4.07 18.10 9.35
C ASN A 189 -3.35 17.79 10.67
N ALA A 190 -3.07 16.50 10.90
CA ALA A 190 -2.35 16.02 12.07
C ALA A 190 -0.84 16.14 11.83
N ARG A 191 -0.11 16.58 12.85
CA ARG A 191 1.36 16.72 12.85
C ARG A 191 1.94 16.14 14.14
N GLY A 192 3.01 15.38 13.97
CA GLY A 192 3.60 14.56 15.01
C GLY A 192 3.00 13.15 15.05
N PRO A 193 3.45 12.30 15.97
CA PRO A 193 2.96 10.94 16.10
C PRO A 193 1.43 10.91 16.25
N SER A 194 0.77 10.29 15.30
CA SER A 194 -0.69 10.28 15.20
C SER A 194 -1.19 8.87 14.97
N THR A 195 -2.28 8.51 15.65
CA THR A 195 -3.00 7.25 15.44
C THR A 195 -4.43 7.53 15.02
N ILE A 196 -4.90 6.82 14.00
CA ILE A 196 -6.26 6.93 13.50
C ILE A 196 -6.88 5.52 13.51
N ASP A 197 -8.04 5.39 14.14
CA ASP A 197 -8.87 4.19 14.08
C ASP A 197 -10.12 4.48 13.24
N ASP A 198 -10.30 3.74 12.15
CA ASP A 198 -11.45 3.89 11.25
C ASP A 198 -12.06 2.53 10.91
N GLY A 199 -13.13 2.15 11.62
CA GLY A 199 -13.90 0.95 11.35
C GLY A 199 -13.11 -0.37 11.37
N GLY A 200 -12.06 -0.46 12.22
CA GLY A 200 -11.17 -1.62 12.34
C GLY A 200 -9.89 -1.51 11.51
N CYS A 201 -9.70 -0.39 10.82
CA CYS A 201 -8.41 -0.02 10.23
C CYS A 201 -7.64 0.84 11.23
N HIS A 202 -6.46 0.37 11.63
CA HIS A 202 -5.54 1.12 12.50
C HIS A 202 -4.45 1.75 11.65
N ILE A 203 -4.27 3.06 11.80
CA ILE A 203 -3.32 3.85 11.03
C ILE A 203 -2.36 4.55 11.98
N TYR A 204 -1.08 4.49 11.66
CA TYR A 204 -0.04 5.29 12.28
C TYR A 204 0.61 6.21 11.23
N THR A 205 0.79 7.47 11.57
CA THR A 205 1.44 8.46 10.70
C THR A 205 2.10 9.55 11.54
N GLU A 206 3.14 10.19 11.02
CA GLU A 206 3.74 11.39 11.62
C GLU A 206 3.20 12.68 11.00
N MET A 207 2.52 12.57 9.85
CA MET A 207 1.86 13.69 9.20
C MET A 207 0.72 13.17 8.32
N GLY A 208 -0.50 13.63 8.57
CA GLY A 208 -1.66 13.19 7.83
C GLY A 208 -2.70 14.27 7.61
N TYR A 209 -3.37 14.21 6.47
CA TYR A 209 -4.55 14.99 6.14
C TYR A 209 -5.75 14.06 6.07
N VAL A 210 -6.76 14.35 6.88
CA VAL A 210 -8.01 13.58 6.94
C VAL A 210 -9.17 14.53 6.63
N ASN A 211 -9.98 14.19 5.66
CA ASN A 211 -11.24 14.89 5.42
C ASN A 211 -12.38 14.09 6.04
N SER A 212 -12.92 14.57 7.16
CA SER A 212 -13.93 13.86 7.94
C SER A 212 -15.30 13.76 7.25
N LYS A 213 -15.57 14.55 6.20
CA LYS A 213 -16.84 14.47 5.44
C LYS A 213 -16.89 13.27 4.48
N ASN A 214 -15.76 12.91 3.88
CA ASN A 214 -15.70 11.87 2.87
C ASN A 214 -14.69 10.75 3.19
N ASN A 215 -14.04 10.83 4.36
CA ASN A 215 -13.01 9.90 4.83
C ASN A 215 -11.85 9.70 3.84
N ASN A 216 -11.56 10.72 3.04
CA ASN A 216 -10.36 10.73 2.23
C ASN A 216 -9.17 11.10 3.11
N LEU A 217 -8.05 10.39 2.92
CA LEU A 217 -6.85 10.64 3.69
C LEU A 217 -5.60 10.66 2.81
N THR A 218 -4.64 11.46 3.25
CA THR A 218 -3.29 11.50 2.68
C THR A 218 -2.31 11.41 3.84
N LEU A 219 -1.54 10.36 3.88
CA LEU A 219 -0.57 10.07 4.93
C LEU A 219 0.84 10.26 4.37
N LEU A 220 1.71 10.85 5.14
CA LEU A 220 3.08 11.19 4.76
C LEU A 220 4.07 10.71 5.82
N ASN A 221 5.37 10.74 5.49
CA ASN A 221 6.45 10.42 6.42
C ASN A 221 6.41 8.98 6.97
N ARG A 222 6.40 8.01 6.03
CA ARG A 222 6.47 6.58 6.37
C ARG A 222 5.30 6.11 7.24
N SER A 223 4.14 6.14 6.66
CA SER A 223 2.90 5.74 7.33
C SER A 223 2.62 4.24 7.23
N GLU A 224 1.86 3.76 8.21
CA GLU A 224 1.43 2.37 8.33
C GLU A 224 -0.09 2.30 8.45
N MET A 225 -0.71 1.38 7.72
CA MET A 225 -2.12 1.02 7.84
C MET A 225 -2.23 -0.48 8.08
N SER A 226 -3.05 -0.89 9.04
CA SER A 226 -3.29 -2.30 9.34
C SER A 226 -4.77 -2.59 9.53
N ASN A 227 -5.22 -3.72 8.97
CA ASN A 227 -6.60 -4.20 9.09
C ASN A 227 -6.64 -5.72 8.88
N ASN A 228 -7.26 -6.47 9.79
CA ASN A 228 -7.53 -7.90 9.66
C ASN A 228 -6.33 -8.73 9.19
N GLY A 229 -5.17 -8.56 9.81
CA GLY A 229 -3.94 -9.28 9.47
C GLY A 229 -3.25 -8.83 8.19
N LYS A 230 -3.74 -7.76 7.55
CA LYS A 230 -3.10 -7.08 6.42
C LYS A 230 -2.42 -5.82 6.92
N LYS A 231 -1.26 -5.50 6.35
CA LYS A 231 -0.48 -4.33 6.70
C LYS A 231 0.07 -3.67 5.44
N LEU A 232 -0.10 -2.36 5.34
CA LEU A 232 0.46 -1.54 4.27
C LEU A 232 1.36 -0.47 4.88
N ILE A 233 2.57 -0.35 4.37
CA ILE A 233 3.54 0.69 4.73
C ILE A 233 3.98 1.39 3.45
N GLY A 234 4.11 2.71 3.48
CA GLY A 234 4.62 3.51 2.38
C GLY A 234 5.16 4.85 2.87
N ASP A 235 6.03 5.49 2.09
CA ASP A 235 6.53 6.83 2.41
C ASP A 235 5.40 7.87 2.28
N SER A 236 4.45 7.63 1.38
CA SER A 236 3.14 8.29 1.38
C SER A 236 2.03 7.33 0.95
N ILE A 237 0.84 7.53 1.53
CA ILE A 237 -0.36 6.74 1.23
C ILE A 237 -1.51 7.71 1.00
N VAL A 238 -2.21 7.54 -0.11
CA VAL A 238 -3.42 8.29 -0.45
C VAL A 238 -4.60 7.32 -0.53
N TRP A 239 -5.68 7.62 0.16
CA TRP A 239 -6.91 6.85 0.13
C TRP A 239 -8.09 7.73 -0.25
N ASN A 240 -8.81 7.34 -1.29
CA ASN A 240 -10.09 7.93 -1.68
C ASN A 240 -11.22 6.98 -1.29
N SER A 241 -11.92 7.32 -0.24
CA SER A 241 -13.03 6.50 0.29
C SER A 241 -14.22 6.45 -0.65
N VAL A 242 -14.50 7.55 -1.37
CA VAL A 242 -15.63 7.64 -2.31
C VAL A 242 -15.48 6.67 -3.46
N ASP A 243 -14.28 6.56 -4.03
CA ASP A 243 -13.99 5.65 -5.15
C ASP A 243 -13.48 4.29 -4.70
N SER A 244 -13.14 4.15 -3.40
CA SER A 244 -12.48 2.97 -2.81
C SER A 244 -11.14 2.65 -3.49
N ILE A 245 -10.35 3.71 -3.75
CA ILE A 245 -9.04 3.65 -4.40
C ILE A 245 -7.97 4.05 -3.40
N GLY A 246 -6.90 3.25 -3.33
CA GLY A 246 -5.70 3.52 -2.56
C GLY A 246 -4.47 3.54 -3.45
N GLU A 247 -3.54 4.45 -3.16
CA GLU A 247 -2.23 4.52 -3.77
C GLU A 247 -1.17 4.65 -2.68
N ALA A 248 -0.08 3.91 -2.82
CA ALA A 248 1.07 4.01 -1.92
C ALA A 248 2.34 4.22 -2.73
N PHE A 249 3.19 5.11 -2.24
CA PHE A 249 4.40 5.56 -2.93
C PHE A 249 5.61 5.45 -1.99
N GLY A 250 6.75 5.10 -2.58
CA GLY A 250 8.06 5.02 -1.93
C GLY A 250 8.15 3.87 -0.92
N ASN A 251 9.11 2.97 -1.12
CA ASN A 251 9.42 1.84 -0.22
C ASN A 251 8.16 1.12 0.27
N VAL A 252 7.23 0.85 -0.64
CA VAL A 252 5.95 0.21 -0.31
C VAL A 252 6.19 -1.21 0.17
N PHE A 253 5.58 -1.57 1.29
CA PHE A 253 5.52 -2.93 1.82
C PHE A 253 4.08 -3.26 2.17
N TYR A 254 3.50 -4.21 1.48
CA TYR A 254 2.19 -4.79 1.79
C TYR A 254 2.38 -6.22 2.25
N SER A 255 1.76 -6.62 3.35
CA SER A 255 1.72 -8.01 3.81
C SER A 255 0.30 -8.48 4.07
N ASP A 256 0.05 -9.73 3.75
CA ASP A 256 -1.18 -10.46 4.06
C ASP A 256 -0.80 -11.71 4.86
N MET A 257 -0.88 -11.60 6.19
CA MET A 257 -0.47 -12.67 7.11
C MET A 257 -1.38 -13.90 7.02
N LEU A 258 -2.64 -13.72 6.61
CA LEU A 258 -3.60 -14.81 6.47
C LEU A 258 -3.27 -15.70 5.27
N ASN A 259 -2.71 -15.12 4.22
CA ASN A 259 -2.32 -15.81 3.00
C ASN A 259 -0.81 -16.05 2.91
N ASN A 260 -0.03 -15.77 3.95
CA ASN A 260 1.42 -15.95 4.02
C ASN A 260 2.16 -15.33 2.85
N ASN A 261 1.78 -14.12 2.43
CA ASN A 261 2.45 -13.42 1.35
C ASN A 261 2.67 -11.93 1.65
N ALA A 262 3.59 -11.34 0.91
CA ALA A 262 3.84 -9.92 0.93
C ALA A 262 4.20 -9.41 -0.48
N MET A 263 4.04 -8.12 -0.69
CA MET A 263 4.47 -7.41 -1.88
C MET A 263 5.31 -6.19 -1.49
N THR A 264 6.40 -5.96 -2.21
CA THR A 264 7.23 -4.76 -2.10
C THR A 264 7.28 -4.05 -3.43
N GLY A 265 7.61 -2.76 -3.43
CA GLY A 265 7.78 -1.94 -4.63
C GLY A 265 7.90 -0.46 -4.27
N ASN A 266 7.99 0.41 -5.26
CA ASN A 266 7.96 1.86 -5.02
C ASN A 266 6.61 2.49 -5.35
N TYR A 267 5.74 1.77 -6.03
CA TYR A 267 4.36 2.18 -6.29
C TYR A 267 3.40 1.00 -6.17
N CYS A 268 2.29 1.22 -5.46
CA CYS A 268 1.17 0.29 -5.36
C CYS A 268 -0.15 1.05 -5.58
N TYR A 269 -0.99 0.53 -6.45
CA TYR A 269 -2.38 0.98 -6.65
C TYR A 269 -3.33 -0.14 -6.26
N TYR A 270 -4.40 0.21 -5.56
CA TYR A 270 -5.43 -0.71 -5.10
C TYR A 270 -6.83 -0.15 -5.38
N ASN A 271 -7.72 -0.97 -5.92
CA ASN A 271 -9.13 -0.63 -6.11
C ASN A 271 -9.99 -1.74 -5.49
N ASP A 272 -10.60 -1.45 -4.33
CA ASP A 272 -11.39 -2.43 -3.58
C ASP A 272 -12.66 -2.87 -4.31
N ARG A 273 -13.31 -1.95 -5.04
CA ARG A 273 -14.55 -2.27 -5.79
C ARG A 273 -14.29 -3.21 -6.96
N MET A 274 -13.17 -3.05 -7.63
CA MET A 274 -12.79 -3.87 -8.78
C MET A 274 -11.99 -5.10 -8.38
N GLY A 275 -11.55 -5.21 -7.13
CA GLY A 275 -10.63 -6.25 -6.66
C GLY A 275 -9.30 -6.23 -7.42
N TYR A 276 -8.84 -5.06 -7.81
CA TYR A 276 -7.64 -4.88 -8.63
C TYR A 276 -6.50 -4.29 -7.81
N THR A 277 -5.33 -4.91 -7.92
CA THR A 277 -4.08 -4.40 -7.33
C THR A 277 -3.00 -4.35 -8.41
N LEU A 278 -2.21 -3.29 -8.42
CA LEU A 278 -1.05 -3.12 -9.29
C LEU A 278 0.16 -2.74 -8.43
N GLY A 279 1.26 -3.47 -8.59
CA GLY A 279 2.57 -3.09 -8.09
C GLY A 279 3.52 -2.82 -9.25
N THR A 280 4.27 -1.74 -9.20
CA THR A 280 5.30 -1.38 -10.19
C THR A 280 6.52 -0.78 -9.50
N ASP A 281 7.52 -0.47 -10.31
CA ASP A 281 8.76 0.15 -9.86
C ASP A 281 9.44 -0.70 -8.77
N SER A 282 10.14 -1.71 -9.23
CA SER A 282 10.77 -2.74 -8.40
C SER A 282 9.78 -3.65 -7.64
N ALA A 283 8.60 -3.90 -8.23
CA ALA A 283 7.62 -4.78 -7.63
C ALA A 283 8.16 -6.19 -7.41
N CYS A 284 7.94 -6.73 -6.22
CA CYS A 284 8.33 -8.08 -5.85
C CYS A 284 7.27 -8.72 -4.97
N ILE A 285 6.87 -9.94 -5.28
CA ILE A 285 6.07 -10.80 -4.41
C ILE A 285 7.00 -11.66 -3.57
N LEU A 286 6.66 -11.80 -2.29
CA LEU A 286 7.25 -12.72 -1.34
C LEU A 286 6.18 -13.73 -0.93
N ASP A 287 6.47 -15.01 -1.10
CA ASP A 287 5.59 -16.11 -0.68
C ASP A 287 6.27 -16.93 0.41
N TYR A 288 5.65 -16.98 1.59
CA TYR A 288 6.11 -17.70 2.78
C TYR A 288 5.36 -19.02 2.98
N SER A 289 4.47 -19.41 2.07
CA SER A 289 3.58 -20.58 2.23
C SER A 289 4.36 -21.89 2.33
N GLN A 290 5.57 -21.95 1.77
CA GLN A 290 6.42 -23.13 1.70
C GLN A 290 7.40 -23.27 2.90
N GLY A 291 7.07 -22.73 4.06
CA GLY A 291 7.85 -22.90 5.29
C GLY A 291 9.10 -22.01 5.35
N ALA A 292 10.27 -22.58 5.62
CA ALA A 292 11.49 -21.81 5.91
C ALA A 292 12.10 -21.07 4.70
N ASP A 293 11.74 -21.43 3.46
CA ASP A 293 12.31 -20.87 2.25
C ASP A 293 11.31 -19.97 1.51
N THR A 294 11.53 -18.68 1.61
CA THR A 294 10.71 -17.67 0.90
C THR A 294 10.94 -17.74 -0.61
N MET A 295 9.86 -17.75 -1.40
CA MET A 295 9.90 -17.50 -2.84
C MET A 295 9.84 -16.00 -3.10
N TYR A 296 10.81 -15.50 -3.83
CA TYR A 296 10.87 -14.12 -4.31
C TYR A 296 10.56 -14.10 -5.80
N MET A 297 9.63 -13.25 -6.23
CA MET A 297 9.28 -13.09 -7.64
C MET A 297 9.19 -11.62 -8.00
N HIS A 298 9.95 -11.21 -9.00
CA HIS A 298 9.96 -9.86 -9.54
C HIS A 298 9.46 -9.85 -10.98
N GLY A 299 8.78 -8.77 -11.36
CA GLY A 299 8.44 -8.39 -12.73
C GLY A 299 8.37 -6.87 -12.83
N ASP A 300 8.47 -6.31 -14.04
CA ASP A 300 8.36 -4.85 -14.23
C ASP A 300 7.00 -4.32 -13.75
N SER A 301 5.96 -5.13 -13.85
CA SER A 301 4.66 -4.89 -13.22
C SER A 301 4.02 -6.18 -12.76
N ILE A 302 3.35 -6.12 -11.61
CA ILE A 302 2.60 -7.23 -11.03
C ILE A 302 1.16 -6.76 -10.84
N LYS A 303 0.21 -7.47 -11.46
CA LYS A 303 -1.22 -7.20 -11.36
C LYS A 303 -1.91 -8.36 -10.66
N MET A 304 -2.80 -8.06 -9.74
CA MET A 304 -3.64 -9.04 -9.08
C MET A 304 -5.10 -8.68 -9.31
N PHE A 305 -5.90 -9.67 -9.69
CA PHE A 305 -7.34 -9.55 -9.84
C PHE A 305 -8.02 -10.49 -8.85
N THR A 306 -8.95 -9.97 -8.08
CA THR A 306 -9.81 -10.75 -7.18
C THR A 306 -11.19 -10.85 -7.80
N TYR A 307 -11.67 -12.06 -8.00
CA TYR A 307 -13.01 -12.35 -8.52
C TYR A 307 -13.92 -12.80 -7.38
N ASN A 308 -15.22 -12.66 -7.55
CA ASN A 308 -16.24 -12.99 -6.55
C ASN A 308 -15.97 -12.32 -5.20
N ILE A 309 -15.64 -11.02 -5.23
CA ILE A 309 -15.26 -10.22 -4.05
C ILE A 309 -16.36 -10.32 -2.98
N LYS A 310 -15.94 -10.51 -1.72
CA LYS A 310 -16.83 -10.59 -0.54
C LYS A 310 -17.77 -11.81 -0.54
N THR A 311 -17.41 -12.87 -1.26
CA THR A 311 -18.10 -14.17 -1.21
C THR A 311 -17.15 -15.27 -0.75
N ASP A 312 -17.68 -16.39 -0.28
CA ASP A 312 -16.88 -17.55 0.14
C ASP A 312 -16.17 -18.23 -1.05
N SER A 313 -16.54 -17.90 -2.28
CA SER A 313 -15.94 -18.40 -3.51
C SER A 313 -14.95 -17.40 -4.15
N ALA A 314 -14.43 -16.46 -3.36
CA ALA A 314 -13.45 -15.50 -3.85
C ALA A 314 -12.15 -16.21 -4.25
N TYR A 315 -11.65 -15.91 -5.46
CA TYR A 315 -10.37 -16.39 -5.95
C TYR A 315 -9.58 -15.28 -6.60
N ARG A 316 -8.29 -15.49 -6.80
CA ARG A 316 -7.38 -14.48 -7.34
C ARG A 316 -6.62 -15.00 -8.56
N THR A 317 -6.30 -14.09 -9.47
CA THR A 317 -5.29 -14.33 -10.49
C THR A 317 -4.20 -13.28 -10.37
N MET A 318 -2.95 -13.71 -10.47
CA MET A 318 -1.80 -12.84 -10.43
C MET A 318 -1.09 -12.90 -11.79
N HIS A 319 -0.74 -11.76 -12.32
CA HIS A 319 -0.04 -11.61 -13.59
C HIS A 319 1.22 -10.78 -13.36
N ALA A 320 2.39 -11.37 -13.60
CA ALA A 320 3.65 -10.65 -13.66
C ALA A 320 4.06 -10.46 -15.11
N TYR A 321 4.42 -9.25 -15.49
CA TYR A 321 4.75 -8.88 -16.87
C TYR A 321 6.14 -8.33 -16.98
N ASN A 322 6.79 -8.73 -18.04
CA ASN A 322 8.11 -8.34 -18.50
C ASN A 322 9.21 -8.65 -17.49
N HIS A 323 10.26 -9.28 -18.00
CA HIS A 323 11.47 -9.55 -17.23
C HIS A 323 11.22 -10.30 -15.91
N VAL A 324 10.30 -11.27 -15.90
CA VAL A 324 9.96 -12.02 -14.68
C VAL A 324 11.13 -12.89 -14.24
N ARG A 325 11.49 -12.79 -12.97
CA ARG A 325 12.56 -13.55 -12.32
C ARG A 325 12.09 -14.04 -10.97
N MET A 326 12.36 -15.31 -10.71
CA MET A 326 12.01 -15.96 -9.44
C MET A 326 13.26 -16.53 -8.78
N TYR A 327 13.29 -16.47 -7.47
CA TYR A 327 14.34 -17.06 -6.66
C TYR A 327 13.76 -17.72 -5.41
N ARG A 328 14.04 -18.99 -5.25
CA ARG A 328 14.01 -19.74 -4.00
C ARG A 328 15.30 -20.57 -3.98
N ARG A 329 15.79 -20.91 -2.81
CA ARG A 329 17.12 -21.57 -2.69
C ARG A 329 17.23 -22.85 -3.54
N ASP A 330 16.19 -23.65 -3.63
CA ASP A 330 16.13 -24.92 -4.37
C ASP A 330 15.64 -24.75 -5.81
N MET A 331 15.02 -23.61 -6.16
CA MET A 331 14.44 -23.38 -7.49
C MET A 331 14.61 -21.91 -7.91
N GLN A 332 15.03 -21.70 -9.15
CA GLN A 332 15.08 -20.39 -9.78
C GLN A 332 14.39 -20.42 -11.14
N GLY A 333 13.87 -19.28 -11.56
CA GLY A 333 13.17 -19.18 -12.84
C GLY A 333 13.29 -17.80 -13.48
N VAL A 334 13.27 -17.78 -14.81
CA VAL A 334 13.14 -16.56 -15.61
C VAL A 334 12.16 -16.78 -16.75
N CYS A 335 11.36 -15.77 -17.07
CA CYS A 335 10.50 -15.76 -18.25
C CYS A 335 10.13 -14.31 -18.61
N ASP A 336 9.43 -14.10 -19.71
CA ASP A 336 8.88 -12.79 -20.04
C ASP A 336 7.66 -12.46 -19.18
N SER A 337 6.72 -13.39 -19.09
CA SER A 337 5.46 -13.19 -18.35
C SER A 337 5.08 -14.44 -17.59
N LEU A 338 4.39 -14.24 -16.45
CA LEU A 338 3.90 -15.31 -15.60
C LEU A 338 2.48 -15.03 -15.17
N VAL A 339 1.65 -16.09 -15.15
CA VAL A 339 0.29 -16.06 -14.62
C VAL A 339 0.17 -17.12 -13.52
N TYR A 340 -0.40 -16.75 -12.38
CA TYR A 340 -0.76 -17.66 -11.31
C TYR A 340 -2.27 -17.64 -11.08
N LEU A 341 -2.89 -18.81 -11.19
CA LEU A 341 -4.33 -19.04 -11.03
C LEU A 341 -4.56 -19.73 -9.68
N THR A 342 -5.05 -19.01 -8.68
CA THR A 342 -5.24 -19.59 -7.33
C THR A 342 -6.33 -20.64 -7.30
N ASN A 343 -7.35 -20.51 -8.15
CA ASN A 343 -8.46 -21.48 -8.22
C ASN A 343 -8.01 -22.85 -8.72
N ASP A 344 -7.05 -22.86 -9.64
CA ASP A 344 -6.55 -24.10 -10.27
C ASP A 344 -5.20 -24.51 -9.66
N SER A 345 -4.68 -23.76 -8.69
CA SER A 345 -3.34 -23.92 -8.11
C SER A 345 -2.27 -24.09 -9.18
N MET A 346 -2.37 -23.29 -10.26
CA MET A 346 -1.54 -23.43 -11.46
C MET A 346 -0.75 -22.17 -11.73
N MET A 347 0.56 -22.34 -11.97
CA MET A 347 1.46 -21.29 -12.44
C MET A 347 1.87 -21.55 -13.88
N ILE A 348 1.76 -20.54 -14.74
CA ILE A 348 2.11 -20.63 -16.16
C ILE A 348 3.18 -19.59 -16.48
N MET A 349 4.29 -20.03 -17.02
CA MET A 349 5.39 -19.20 -17.50
C MET A 349 5.40 -19.16 -19.02
N TYR A 350 5.40 -17.96 -19.59
CA TYR A 350 5.29 -17.72 -21.02
C TYR A 350 6.55 -17.09 -21.61
N LYS A 351 6.73 -17.34 -22.92
CA LYS A 351 7.78 -16.76 -23.75
C LYS A 351 9.17 -17.08 -23.21
N ASP A 352 9.62 -18.26 -23.60
CA ASP A 352 10.99 -18.70 -23.42
C ASP A 352 11.43 -18.86 -21.94
N PRO A 353 10.55 -19.52 -21.12
CA PRO A 353 10.86 -19.76 -19.72
C PRO A 353 12.07 -20.67 -19.53
N ILE A 354 12.83 -20.41 -18.46
CA ILE A 354 13.87 -21.30 -17.94
C ILE A 354 13.62 -21.51 -16.46
N VAL A 355 13.68 -22.77 -16.03
CA VAL A 355 13.63 -23.14 -14.62
C VAL A 355 14.88 -23.95 -14.28
N TRP A 356 15.49 -23.66 -13.14
CA TRP A 356 16.60 -24.43 -12.59
C TRP A 356 16.22 -25.04 -11.24
N THR A 357 16.63 -26.30 -11.07
CA THR A 357 16.51 -27.02 -9.80
C THR A 357 17.84 -27.76 -9.56
N GLY A 358 18.64 -27.29 -8.63
CA GLY A 358 19.99 -27.82 -8.42
C GLY A 358 20.86 -27.71 -9.68
N SER A 359 21.34 -28.85 -10.20
CA SER A 359 22.13 -28.96 -11.42
C SER A 359 21.29 -29.13 -12.70
N GLN A 360 19.96 -29.10 -12.58
CA GLN A 360 19.06 -29.27 -13.74
C GLN A 360 18.57 -27.91 -14.25
N GLN A 361 18.41 -27.83 -15.56
CA GLN A 361 17.84 -26.71 -16.29
C GLN A 361 16.74 -27.21 -17.22
N LEU A 362 15.57 -26.58 -17.16
CA LEU A 362 14.39 -26.94 -17.94
C LEU A 362 13.98 -25.76 -18.81
N LEU A 363 13.77 -26.01 -20.10
CA LEU A 363 13.46 -25.03 -21.15
C LEU A 363 12.23 -25.46 -21.93
N GLY A 364 11.46 -24.49 -22.43
CA GLY A 364 10.36 -24.69 -23.35
C GLY A 364 9.80 -23.36 -23.86
N GLU A 365 8.76 -23.40 -24.69
CA GLU A 365 8.05 -22.17 -25.06
C GLU A 365 7.06 -21.76 -23.94
N GLU A 366 6.57 -22.73 -23.16
CA GLU A 366 5.64 -22.56 -22.06
C GLU A 366 5.92 -23.62 -20.99
N ILE A 367 5.94 -23.21 -19.72
CA ILE A 367 6.05 -24.13 -18.58
C ILE A 367 4.83 -23.91 -17.68
N GLN A 368 4.12 -25.00 -17.38
CA GLN A 368 2.98 -25.02 -16.46
C GLN A 368 3.36 -25.85 -15.23
N ALA A 369 3.22 -25.27 -14.03
CA ALA A 369 3.42 -25.97 -12.77
C ALA A 369 2.09 -26.05 -12.02
N PHE A 370 1.67 -27.25 -11.67
CA PHE A 370 0.49 -27.52 -10.86
C PHE A 370 0.95 -27.77 -9.43
N MET A 371 0.29 -27.12 -8.48
CA MET A 371 0.63 -27.21 -7.06
C MET A 371 -0.48 -27.90 -6.29
N ASN A 372 -0.13 -28.65 -5.27
CA ASN A 372 -1.04 -29.03 -4.21
C ASN A 372 -0.79 -28.10 -2.99
N ASP A 373 -1.47 -28.35 -1.87
CA ASP A 373 -1.45 -27.47 -0.70
C ASP A 373 -0.03 -27.14 -0.16
N SER A 374 0.98 -27.92 -0.50
CA SER A 374 2.32 -27.77 0.08
C SER A 374 3.49 -27.93 -0.89
N THR A 375 3.27 -28.54 -2.07
CA THR A 375 4.38 -28.83 -3.01
C THR A 375 3.92 -28.77 -4.46
N ILE A 376 4.86 -28.80 -5.39
CA ILE A 376 4.55 -29.00 -6.81
C ILE A 376 4.10 -30.45 -7.01
N ASP A 377 2.95 -30.64 -7.64
CA ASP A 377 2.38 -31.92 -8.03
C ASP A 377 2.87 -32.36 -9.39
N SER A 378 2.83 -31.47 -10.38
CA SER A 378 3.30 -31.77 -11.72
C SER A 378 3.81 -30.54 -12.46
N ILE A 379 4.70 -30.78 -13.41
CA ILE A 379 5.26 -29.75 -14.31
C ILE A 379 5.08 -30.21 -15.74
N TYR A 380 4.43 -29.39 -16.57
CA TYR A 380 4.29 -29.63 -17.99
C TYR A 380 5.08 -28.58 -18.74
N VAL A 381 5.95 -29.05 -19.63
CA VAL A 381 6.69 -28.19 -20.56
C VAL A 381 6.13 -28.43 -21.95
N LEU A 382 5.60 -27.39 -22.54
CA LEU A 382 4.91 -27.45 -23.81
C LEU A 382 5.74 -26.80 -24.89
N ARG A 383 5.76 -27.45 -26.04
CA ARG A 383 6.47 -27.00 -27.26
C ARG A 383 7.97 -26.80 -27.05
N GLN A 384 8.77 -27.61 -27.76
CA GLN A 384 10.22 -27.51 -27.77
C GLN A 384 10.90 -27.73 -26.41
N THR A 385 10.49 -28.80 -25.71
CA THR A 385 11.08 -29.08 -24.39
C THR A 385 12.53 -29.51 -24.48
N LEU A 386 13.35 -28.99 -23.58
CA LEU A 386 14.72 -29.42 -23.36
C LEU A 386 15.03 -29.45 -21.86
N SER A 387 15.38 -30.60 -21.35
CA SER A 387 15.91 -30.79 -20.00
C SER A 387 17.40 -31.08 -20.06
N CYS A 388 18.18 -30.34 -19.29
CA CYS A 388 19.62 -30.51 -19.19
C CYS A 388 20.02 -30.69 -17.73
N GLU A 389 20.86 -31.71 -17.45
CA GLU A 389 21.48 -31.90 -16.15
C GLU A 389 22.98 -31.75 -16.29
N ARG A 390 23.61 -30.85 -15.55
CA ARG A 390 25.05 -30.64 -15.55
C ARG A 390 25.71 -31.68 -14.67
N LEU A 391 26.58 -32.50 -15.25
CA LEU A 391 27.37 -33.48 -14.53
C LEU A 391 28.74 -32.91 -14.14
N ASP A 392 29.40 -32.24 -15.09
CA ASP A 392 30.64 -31.50 -14.87
C ASP A 392 30.75 -30.28 -15.82
N SER A 393 31.92 -29.75 -16.04
CA SER A 393 32.12 -28.57 -16.90
C SER A 393 31.90 -28.84 -18.40
N LEU A 394 31.93 -30.11 -18.83
CA LEU A 394 31.90 -30.51 -20.24
C LEU A 394 30.78 -31.49 -20.58
N HIS A 395 30.20 -32.18 -19.59
CA HIS A 395 29.23 -33.24 -19.80
C HIS A 395 27.87 -32.88 -19.20
N TYR A 396 26.84 -33.11 -20.01
CA TYR A 396 25.45 -32.81 -19.65
C TYR A 396 24.56 -33.97 -20.10
N ASN A 397 23.73 -34.49 -19.19
CA ASN A 397 22.59 -35.29 -19.61
C ASN A 397 21.57 -34.36 -20.27
N GLN A 398 21.05 -34.73 -21.42
CA GLN A 398 20.14 -33.89 -22.21
C GLN A 398 18.96 -34.73 -22.69
N VAL A 399 17.78 -34.20 -22.55
CA VAL A 399 16.54 -34.81 -23.03
C VAL A 399 15.72 -33.75 -23.76
N ALA A 400 15.49 -33.95 -25.05
CA ALA A 400 14.66 -33.09 -25.88
C ALA A 400 13.40 -33.81 -26.34
N GLY A 401 12.31 -33.06 -26.53
CA GLY A 401 11.05 -33.56 -27.06
C GLY A 401 10.12 -32.44 -27.46
N GLN A 402 8.92 -32.77 -27.87
CA GLN A 402 7.88 -31.78 -28.13
C GLN A 402 7.20 -31.33 -26.83
N GLU A 403 6.87 -32.28 -25.96
CA GLU A 403 6.25 -32.04 -24.64
C GLU A 403 6.94 -32.89 -23.57
N MET A 404 6.97 -32.39 -22.35
CA MET A 404 7.47 -33.10 -21.18
C MET A 404 6.50 -32.92 -20.01
N HIS A 405 6.05 -34.03 -19.44
CA HIS A 405 5.19 -34.08 -18.28
C HIS A 405 5.94 -34.76 -17.13
N SER A 406 6.24 -34.03 -16.09
CA SER A 406 6.92 -34.50 -14.88
C SER A 406 5.95 -34.55 -13.71
N TYR A 407 5.86 -35.68 -13.04
CA TYR A 407 4.96 -35.92 -11.91
C TYR A 407 5.79 -36.08 -10.64
N MET A 408 5.37 -35.36 -9.61
CA MET A 408 6.02 -35.34 -8.30
C MET A 408 5.16 -36.09 -7.27
N GLU A 409 5.78 -36.60 -6.25
CA GLU A 409 5.11 -37.13 -5.06
C GLU A 409 5.91 -36.66 -3.84
N ASN A 410 5.24 -35.97 -2.91
CA ASN A 410 5.89 -35.34 -1.75
C ASN A 410 7.07 -34.43 -2.11
N GLY A 411 7.00 -33.70 -3.25
CA GLY A 411 8.04 -32.82 -3.74
C GLY A 411 9.22 -33.53 -4.43
N GLU A 412 9.16 -34.86 -4.59
CA GLU A 412 10.18 -35.65 -5.31
C GLU A 412 9.68 -36.12 -6.67
N LEU A 413 10.53 -36.01 -7.69
CA LEU A 413 10.24 -36.49 -9.04
C LEU A 413 10.03 -38.02 -9.02
N LYS A 414 8.87 -38.48 -9.46
CA LYS A 414 8.52 -39.92 -9.58
C LYS A 414 8.52 -40.41 -11.01
N MET A 415 8.02 -39.59 -11.94
CA MET A 415 7.96 -39.99 -13.35
C MET A 415 8.12 -38.76 -14.24
N THR A 416 8.88 -38.91 -15.32
CA THR A 416 8.89 -37.97 -16.43
C THR A 416 8.45 -38.68 -17.70
N HIS A 417 7.51 -38.09 -18.41
CA HIS A 417 6.99 -38.55 -19.69
C HIS A 417 7.32 -37.50 -20.76
N VAL A 418 8.17 -37.86 -21.71
CA VAL A 418 8.54 -37.00 -22.84
C VAL A 418 7.90 -37.53 -24.12
N ILE A 419 7.28 -36.66 -24.87
CA ILE A 419 6.45 -37.01 -26.03
C ILE A 419 6.95 -36.27 -27.25
N GLY A 420 7.06 -36.99 -28.35
CA GLY A 420 7.32 -36.48 -29.71
C GLY A 420 8.78 -36.12 -29.97
N ASN A 421 9.38 -36.76 -30.98
CA ASN A 421 10.75 -36.51 -31.43
C ASN A 421 11.80 -36.55 -30.30
N VAL A 422 11.68 -37.56 -29.44
CA VAL A 422 12.54 -37.67 -28.26
C VAL A 422 13.96 -37.95 -28.66
N ILE A 423 14.90 -37.14 -28.17
CA ILE A 423 16.33 -37.33 -28.33
C ILE A 423 16.97 -37.25 -26.94
N VAL A 424 17.78 -38.23 -26.59
CA VAL A 424 18.44 -38.32 -25.28
C VAL A 424 19.95 -38.49 -25.49
N ASN A 425 20.72 -37.62 -24.83
CA ASN A 425 22.14 -37.82 -24.57
C ASN A 425 22.29 -38.10 -23.07
N TYR A 426 22.73 -39.32 -22.74
CA TYR A 426 22.85 -39.77 -21.36
C TYR A 426 24.24 -40.38 -21.12
N PHE A 427 24.87 -39.97 -20.03
CA PHE A 427 26.16 -40.46 -19.57
C PHE A 427 25.97 -41.41 -18.40
N PRO A 428 25.97 -42.74 -18.65
CA PRO A 428 25.90 -43.71 -17.56
C PRO A 428 27.17 -43.67 -16.72
N LEU A 429 27.01 -43.81 -15.42
CA LEU A 429 28.08 -43.99 -14.46
C LEU A 429 28.28 -45.48 -14.23
N ASP A 430 29.53 -45.94 -14.15
CA ASP A 430 29.88 -47.29 -13.72
C ASP A 430 29.77 -47.43 -12.17
N ASP A 431 30.13 -48.61 -11.66
CA ASP A 431 30.12 -48.92 -10.24
C ASP A 431 31.03 -48.00 -9.40
N ASP A 432 32.08 -47.47 -10.03
CA ASP A 432 33.03 -46.52 -9.43
C ASP A 432 32.60 -45.06 -9.61
N SER A 433 31.39 -44.80 -10.11
CA SER A 433 30.85 -43.47 -10.43
C SER A 433 31.62 -42.73 -11.51
N LEU A 434 32.29 -43.46 -12.41
CA LEU A 434 32.99 -42.90 -13.55
C LEU A 434 32.14 -42.91 -14.82
N MET A 435 32.19 -41.83 -15.59
CA MET A 435 31.55 -41.76 -16.90
C MET A 435 32.42 -42.52 -17.94
N VAL A 436 31.86 -43.55 -18.52
CA VAL A 436 32.58 -44.40 -19.50
C VAL A 436 32.20 -44.09 -20.94
N ALA A 437 31.00 -43.63 -21.16
CA ALA A 437 30.44 -43.42 -22.49
C ALA A 437 29.26 -42.43 -22.48
N MET A 438 28.82 -42.05 -23.69
CA MET A 438 27.57 -41.35 -23.93
C MET A 438 26.63 -42.25 -24.74
N ASN A 439 25.42 -42.43 -24.27
CA ASN A 439 24.32 -43.02 -25.02
C ASN A 439 23.54 -41.91 -25.73
N HIS A 440 23.53 -41.96 -27.06
CA HIS A 440 22.69 -41.12 -27.91
C HIS A 440 21.51 -41.96 -28.38
N ILE A 441 20.30 -41.61 -27.95
CA ILE A 441 19.09 -42.40 -28.19
C ILE A 441 17.99 -41.51 -28.79
N GLU A 442 17.36 -42.00 -29.84
CA GLU A 442 16.22 -41.39 -30.50
C GLU A 442 15.01 -42.29 -30.34
N SER A 443 13.82 -41.69 -30.03
CA SER A 443 12.57 -42.42 -29.87
C SER A 443 11.40 -41.50 -30.16
N THR A 444 10.20 -42.05 -30.26
CA THR A 444 8.97 -41.29 -30.39
C THR A 444 8.43 -40.81 -29.00
N GLU A 445 8.81 -41.53 -27.95
CA GLU A 445 8.30 -41.31 -26.59
C GLU A 445 9.35 -41.83 -25.58
N MET A 446 9.40 -41.23 -24.39
CA MET A 446 10.21 -41.71 -23.26
C MET A 446 9.40 -41.62 -21.95
N LYS A 447 9.41 -42.68 -21.17
CA LYS A 447 8.97 -42.67 -19.78
C LYS A 447 10.11 -43.05 -18.85
N MET A 448 10.45 -42.14 -17.97
CA MET A 448 11.50 -42.33 -16.96
C MET A 448 10.86 -42.41 -15.60
N PHE A 449 11.13 -43.45 -14.85
CA PHE A 449 10.64 -43.70 -13.51
C PHE A 449 11.77 -43.56 -12.51
N MET A 450 11.61 -42.74 -11.50
CA MET A 450 12.54 -42.55 -10.41
C MET A 450 12.21 -43.47 -9.25
N GLY A 451 13.23 -43.97 -8.58
CA GLY A 451 13.11 -44.70 -7.32
C GLY A 451 13.50 -43.80 -6.14
N GLU A 452 13.75 -44.42 -5.00
CA GLU A 452 14.22 -43.73 -3.80
C GLU A 452 15.57 -43.04 -4.05
N ASN A 453 15.84 -41.97 -3.32
CA ASN A 453 17.08 -41.19 -3.41
C ASN A 453 17.37 -40.60 -4.80
N ARG A 454 16.34 -40.27 -5.58
CA ARG A 454 16.45 -39.68 -6.93
C ARG A 454 17.25 -40.55 -7.91
N ARG A 455 17.33 -41.84 -7.66
CA ARG A 455 17.98 -42.78 -8.60
C ARG A 455 16.98 -43.22 -9.66
N MET A 456 17.42 -43.22 -10.93
CA MET A 456 16.63 -43.74 -12.04
C MET A 456 16.40 -45.24 -11.86
N ARG A 457 15.13 -45.67 -11.78
CA ARG A 457 14.75 -47.07 -11.62
C ARG A 457 14.47 -47.77 -12.95
N LYS A 458 13.82 -47.04 -13.89
CA LYS A 458 13.42 -47.61 -15.18
C LYS A 458 13.26 -46.54 -16.22
N ILE A 459 13.75 -46.79 -17.41
CA ILE A 459 13.42 -46.05 -18.63
C ILE A 459 12.69 -46.96 -19.59
N TRP A 460 11.66 -46.43 -20.24
CA TRP A 460 10.95 -47.09 -21.30
C TRP A 460 10.90 -46.16 -22.53
N MET A 461 11.36 -46.67 -23.67
CA MET A 461 11.43 -45.91 -24.94
C MET A 461 11.02 -46.86 -26.08
N PRO A 462 9.83 -46.66 -26.71
CA PRO A 462 9.39 -47.49 -27.81
C PRO A 462 10.10 -47.13 -29.11
N ALA A 463 10.35 -48.11 -29.97
CA ALA A 463 11.01 -47.95 -31.28
C ALA A 463 12.32 -47.12 -31.20
N ALA A 464 13.06 -47.35 -30.11
CA ALA A 464 14.30 -46.63 -29.86
C ALA A 464 15.42 -47.07 -30.80
N THR A 465 16.16 -46.09 -31.31
CA THR A 465 17.44 -46.28 -32.01
C THR A 465 18.52 -45.60 -31.19
N GLY A 466 19.59 -46.32 -30.88
CA GLY A 466 20.64 -45.73 -30.02
C GLY A 466 22.03 -46.07 -30.49
N THR A 467 22.96 -45.17 -30.20
CA THR A 467 24.41 -45.34 -30.45
C THR A 467 25.16 -45.09 -29.16
N PHE A 468 26.07 -46.00 -28.84
CA PHE A 468 26.95 -45.89 -27.70
C PHE A 468 28.32 -45.33 -28.16
N TYR A 469 28.73 -44.21 -27.59
CA TYR A 469 29.99 -43.56 -27.89
C TYR A 469 30.90 -43.57 -26.66
N PRO A 470 32.06 -44.27 -26.70
CA PRO A 470 33.10 -44.08 -25.68
C PRO A 470 33.49 -42.59 -25.57
N ILE A 471 33.77 -42.08 -24.35
CA ILE A 471 34.03 -40.66 -24.09
C ILE A 471 35.00 -40.02 -25.11
N PRO A 472 36.18 -40.63 -25.43
CA PRO A 472 37.11 -40.04 -26.38
C PRO A 472 36.62 -40.01 -27.84
N MET A 473 35.58 -40.81 -28.15
CA MET A 473 35.05 -40.97 -29.52
C MET A 473 33.73 -40.24 -29.77
N ILE A 474 33.24 -39.41 -28.84
CA ILE A 474 32.01 -38.67 -29.01
C ILE A 474 32.15 -37.63 -30.13
N PRO A 475 31.40 -37.73 -31.24
CA PRO A 475 31.45 -36.73 -32.31
C PRO A 475 30.96 -35.36 -31.81
N GLY A 476 31.65 -34.29 -32.22
CA GLY A 476 31.34 -32.94 -31.76
C GLY A 476 29.90 -32.46 -32.09
N ASN A 477 29.36 -32.94 -33.22
CA ASN A 477 27.98 -32.60 -33.65
C ASN A 477 26.87 -33.38 -32.93
N VAL A 478 27.21 -34.42 -32.14
CA VAL A 478 26.27 -35.25 -31.41
C VAL A 478 26.31 -34.95 -29.90
N ARG A 479 27.43 -34.41 -29.41
CA ARG A 479 27.66 -34.13 -27.99
C ARG A 479 26.59 -33.26 -27.39
N PHE A 480 26.12 -32.27 -28.13
CA PHE A 480 25.08 -31.33 -27.71
C PHE A 480 23.91 -31.41 -28.69
N LEU A 481 22.70 -31.46 -28.14
CA LEU A 481 21.47 -31.40 -28.92
C LEU A 481 21.29 -30.03 -29.57
N GLU A 482 20.51 -29.93 -30.64
CA GLU A 482 20.40 -28.72 -31.49
C GLU A 482 20.07 -27.44 -30.70
N ASN A 483 19.23 -27.55 -29.70
CA ASN A 483 18.80 -26.40 -28.86
C ASN A 483 19.56 -26.34 -27.52
N PHE A 484 20.64 -27.12 -27.38
CA PHE A 484 21.38 -27.10 -26.12
C PHE A 484 22.06 -25.77 -25.90
N GLN A 485 21.77 -25.17 -24.76
CA GLN A 485 22.50 -24.06 -24.17
C GLN A 485 22.38 -24.10 -22.64
N TRP A 486 23.47 -23.79 -21.97
CA TRP A 486 23.50 -23.66 -20.52
C TRP A 486 23.42 -22.18 -20.14
N PHE A 487 22.31 -21.77 -19.51
CA PHE A 487 21.96 -20.37 -19.25
C PHE A 487 22.27 -19.91 -17.82
N ASP A 488 23.32 -20.46 -17.19
CA ASP A 488 23.65 -20.13 -15.80
C ASP A 488 23.92 -18.61 -15.58
N TYR A 489 24.33 -17.90 -16.62
CA TYR A 489 24.61 -16.48 -16.59
C TYR A 489 23.34 -15.60 -16.42
N VAL A 490 22.15 -16.12 -16.76
CA VAL A 490 20.87 -15.41 -16.53
C VAL A 490 20.17 -15.89 -15.25
N ARG A 491 20.66 -16.95 -14.60
CA ARG A 491 20.10 -17.55 -13.41
C ARG A 491 20.21 -16.59 -12.21
N PRO A 492 19.14 -16.25 -11.49
CA PRO A 492 19.22 -15.50 -10.25
C PRO A 492 20.00 -16.28 -9.18
N GLN A 493 20.98 -15.64 -8.53
CA GLN A 493 21.86 -16.27 -7.55
C GLN A 493 21.44 -16.03 -6.10
N ASN A 494 20.65 -14.98 -5.84
CA ASN A 494 20.18 -14.60 -4.53
C ASN A 494 18.89 -13.75 -4.66
N PRO A 495 18.17 -13.47 -3.56
CA PRO A 495 16.94 -12.65 -3.59
C PRO A 495 17.09 -11.26 -4.21
N GLN A 496 18.26 -10.62 -4.06
CA GLN A 496 18.50 -9.28 -4.62
C GLN A 496 18.80 -9.32 -6.11
N ASP A 497 19.24 -10.46 -6.61
CA ASP A 497 19.62 -10.63 -8.02
C ASP A 497 18.41 -10.67 -8.97
N ILE A 498 17.20 -10.91 -8.43
CA ILE A 498 15.95 -10.87 -9.22
C ILE A 498 15.66 -9.47 -9.79
N PHE A 499 16.22 -8.41 -9.22
CA PHE A 499 16.04 -7.05 -9.74
C PHE A 499 16.98 -6.70 -10.89
N LYS A 500 17.95 -7.60 -11.23
CA LYS A 500 18.91 -7.40 -12.30
C LYS A 500 18.54 -8.24 -13.51
N TRP A 501 18.01 -7.63 -14.56
CA TRP A 501 17.75 -8.34 -15.80
C TRP A 501 19.04 -8.66 -16.56
N ARG A 502 19.21 -9.95 -16.88
CA ARG A 502 20.25 -10.44 -17.78
C ARG A 502 19.54 -11.16 -18.90
N GLY A 503 19.40 -10.51 -20.06
CA GLY A 503 18.79 -11.12 -21.24
C GLY A 503 19.62 -12.27 -21.79
N LYS A 504 18.97 -13.20 -22.48
CA LYS A 504 19.67 -14.22 -23.28
C LYS A 504 20.50 -13.55 -24.39
N SER A 505 21.64 -14.15 -24.75
CA SER A 505 22.43 -13.70 -25.89
C SER A 505 21.63 -13.84 -27.18
N LYS A 506 21.81 -12.92 -28.13
CA LYS A 506 21.16 -13.01 -29.45
C LYS A 506 21.48 -14.32 -30.15
N GLY A 507 20.47 -14.96 -30.77
CA GLY A 507 20.65 -16.23 -31.50
C GLY A 507 20.57 -17.48 -30.63
N THR A 508 20.15 -17.33 -29.34
CA THR A 508 19.92 -18.43 -28.40
C THR A 508 18.46 -18.80 -28.23
N GLU A 509 17.59 -18.29 -29.10
CA GLU A 509 16.18 -18.64 -29.11
C GLU A 509 16.00 -20.13 -29.50
N LEU A 510 15.00 -20.79 -28.89
CA LEU A 510 14.69 -22.18 -29.19
C LEU A 510 14.31 -22.32 -30.68
N LYS A 511 15.09 -23.07 -31.42
CA LYS A 511 14.81 -23.38 -32.83
C LYS A 511 13.72 -24.44 -32.89
N LYS A 512 12.71 -24.23 -33.72
CA LYS A 512 11.64 -25.20 -33.93
C LYS A 512 12.23 -26.50 -34.49
N SER A 513 11.99 -27.62 -33.82
CA SER A 513 12.45 -28.93 -34.31
C SER A 513 11.73 -29.26 -35.61
N ILE A 514 12.50 -29.76 -36.60
CA ILE A 514 11.93 -30.26 -37.86
C ILE A 514 11.12 -31.51 -37.54
N GLN A 515 9.82 -31.49 -37.83
CA GLN A 515 8.95 -32.65 -37.60
C GLN A 515 9.41 -33.82 -38.44
N ARG A 516 9.91 -34.87 -37.82
CA ARG A 516 10.30 -36.10 -38.54
C ARG A 516 9.06 -36.82 -39.06
N THR A 517 9.09 -37.19 -40.36
CA THR A 517 7.99 -37.84 -41.08
C THR A 517 7.89 -39.36 -40.80
N VAL A 518 8.01 -39.85 -39.58
CA VAL A 518 7.81 -41.27 -39.26
C VAL A 518 6.65 -41.43 -38.29
N PRO A 519 5.79 -42.45 -38.42
CA PRO A 519 4.34 -42.39 -38.37
C PRO A 519 3.76 -41.96 -37.02
N LEU A 520 3.49 -40.67 -36.91
CA LEU A 520 2.85 -40.00 -35.76
C LEU A 520 1.32 -40.19 -35.71
N GLN A 521 0.74 -41.11 -36.49
CA GLN A 521 -0.73 -41.28 -36.60
C GLN A 521 -1.46 -41.63 -35.30
N LYS A 522 -0.75 -41.98 -34.21
CA LYS A 522 -1.36 -42.22 -32.90
C LYS A 522 -1.34 -41.03 -31.96
N LEU A 523 -0.44 -40.09 -32.15
CA LEU A 523 -0.28 -38.90 -31.26
C LEU A 523 -1.35 -37.82 -31.53
N ASP A 524 -1.77 -37.65 -32.77
CA ASP A 524 -2.85 -36.72 -33.16
C ASP A 524 -4.20 -36.98 -32.46
N LYS A 525 -4.44 -38.21 -32.00
CA LYS A 525 -5.66 -38.58 -31.28
C LYS A 525 -5.63 -38.25 -29.79
N ILE A 526 -4.44 -38.12 -29.20
CA ILE A 526 -4.27 -37.82 -27.77
C ILE A 526 -4.31 -36.30 -27.57
N GLY A 527 -3.66 -35.52 -28.44
CA GLY A 527 -3.68 -34.06 -28.37
C GLY A 527 -5.06 -33.42 -28.58
N LYS A 528 -5.91 -34.06 -29.40
CA LYS A 528 -7.28 -33.55 -29.64
C LYS A 528 -8.25 -33.77 -28.46
N LYS A 529 -7.96 -34.62 -27.51
CA LYS A 529 -8.80 -34.80 -26.31
C LYS A 529 -8.59 -33.71 -25.26
N HIS A 530 -7.47 -33.02 -25.24
CA HIS A 530 -7.19 -31.94 -24.28
C HIS A 530 -7.36 -30.55 -24.86
N GLY A 531 -7.49 -30.41 -26.19
CA GLY A 531 -7.72 -29.11 -26.87
C GLY A 531 -9.14 -28.57 -26.85
N ASN A 532 -10.14 -29.35 -26.42
CA ASN A 532 -11.55 -28.95 -26.52
C ASN A 532 -12.13 -28.31 -25.24
N VAL A 533 -11.32 -28.00 -24.23
CA VAL A 533 -11.79 -27.31 -23.02
C VAL A 533 -11.55 -25.80 -23.05
N GLN A 534 -10.83 -25.29 -24.04
CA GLN A 534 -10.39 -23.87 -24.04
C GLN A 534 -11.20 -22.90 -24.91
N ASN A 535 -12.33 -23.27 -25.51
CA ASN A 535 -13.06 -22.35 -26.42
C ASN A 535 -14.55 -22.18 -26.11
N GLN A 536 -14.95 -22.06 -24.84
CA GLN A 536 -16.31 -21.60 -24.48
C GLN A 536 -16.28 -20.50 -23.40
N GLY A 537 -15.57 -19.43 -23.61
CA GLY A 537 -15.50 -18.34 -22.62
C GLY A 537 -15.10 -16.98 -23.16
N ALA A 538 -15.07 -16.77 -24.45
CA ALA A 538 -14.66 -15.46 -25.00
C ALA A 538 -15.62 -14.99 -26.11
N GLU A 539 -16.92 -14.86 -25.76
CA GLU A 539 -17.84 -13.97 -26.48
C GLU A 539 -18.95 -13.49 -25.55
N LYS A 540 -18.96 -12.19 -25.35
CA LYS A 540 -19.93 -11.28 -24.69
C LYS A 540 -19.56 -10.81 -23.30
N ILE A 541 -18.88 -9.73 -23.19
CA ILE A 541 -19.26 -8.34 -22.86
C ILE A 541 -18.02 -7.47 -22.96
#